data_5fd9b773423c7feceb05727a7de03d1e
#
_entry.id   5fd9b773423c7feceb05727a7de03d1e
#
_cell.length_a   1.000
_cell.length_b   1.000
_cell.length_c   1.000
_cell.angle_alpha   90.00
_cell.angle_beta   90.00
_cell.angle_gamma   90.00
#
_symmetry.space_group_name_H-M   'P 1'
#
loop_
_entity.id
_entity.type
_entity.pdbx_description
1 polymer ?
#
loop_
_entity_poly.entity_id
_entity_poly.type
_entity_poly.pdbx_seq_one_letter_code
_entity_poly.pdbx_strand_id
1 'polypeptide(L)'
;MTLTAGTNDRPTLLLLPGLLCDRASWAPVLPFLAPHADCIVPDYSAESSLAAMAERAMAEAPPSFAVAGHSMGGRVALEVLRAVPGRVVRLALLDTGYRSRPDGTPGDDERARRYALLALARAHGMRAMGREWMRAMV
;
A
#
# COMPACT_ATOMS: atom_id res chain seq x y z
N MET A 1 -34.86 23.39 19.27
CA MET A 1 -33.82 23.88 18.35
C MET A 1 -32.63 22.94 18.55
N THR A 2 -32.60 21.87 17.78
CA THR A 2 -31.61 20.80 17.91
C THR A 2 -30.41 21.18 17.07
N LEU A 3 -29.30 21.50 17.70
CA LEU A 3 -27.99 21.70 17.02
C LEU A 3 -27.56 20.34 16.47
N THR A 4 -27.71 20.13 15.17
CA THR A 4 -27.04 19.05 14.47
C THR A 4 -25.55 19.33 14.56
N ALA A 5 -24.82 18.50 15.32
CA ALA A 5 -23.37 18.46 15.28
C ALA A 5 -22.97 18.25 13.81
N GLY A 6 -22.26 19.21 13.23
CA GLY A 6 -21.73 19.11 11.90
C GLY A 6 -20.82 17.87 11.85
N THR A 7 -21.23 16.85 11.14
CA THR A 7 -20.37 15.75 10.77
C THR A 7 -19.22 16.37 9.99
N ASN A 8 -18.01 16.20 10.50
CA ASN A 8 -16.79 16.61 9.80
C ASN A 8 -16.69 15.69 8.57
N ASP A 9 -17.34 16.09 7.49
CA ASP A 9 -17.58 15.25 6.30
C ASP A 9 -16.35 15.23 5.37
N ARG A 10 -15.16 15.07 5.99
CA ARG A 10 -13.93 14.90 5.24
C ARG A 10 -13.89 13.48 4.67
N PRO A 11 -13.55 13.36 3.39
CA PRO A 11 -13.41 12.03 2.79
C PRO A 11 -12.27 11.24 3.46
N THR A 12 -12.47 9.95 3.65
CA THR A 12 -11.40 9.06 4.09
C THR A 12 -10.47 8.73 2.93
N LEU A 13 -9.17 8.78 3.18
CA LEU A 13 -8.12 8.41 2.24
C LEU A 13 -7.26 7.29 2.84
N LEU A 14 -7.34 6.10 2.24
CA LEU A 14 -6.43 5.01 2.54
C LEU A 14 -5.10 5.26 1.81
N LEU A 15 -4.00 5.21 2.55
CA LEU A 15 -2.63 5.36 2.05
C LEU A 15 -1.89 4.04 2.21
N LEU A 16 -1.67 3.34 1.11
CA LEU A 16 -1.15 1.98 1.09
C LEU A 16 0.36 1.97 0.85
N PRO A 17 1.18 1.55 1.85
CA PRO A 17 2.63 1.52 1.75
C PRO A 17 3.15 0.49 0.74
N GLY A 18 4.37 0.73 0.24
CA GLY A 18 5.10 -0.21 -0.59
C GLY A 18 5.75 -1.35 0.19
N LEU A 19 6.47 -2.21 -0.53
CA LEU A 19 7.25 -3.29 0.09
C LEU A 19 8.32 -2.70 1.01
N LEU A 20 8.46 -3.25 2.22
CA LEU A 20 9.37 -2.77 3.28
C LEU A 20 9.09 -1.35 3.78
N CYS A 21 7.93 -0.81 3.43
CA CYS A 21 7.47 0.49 3.89
C CYS A 21 6.34 0.31 4.91
N ASP A 22 6.21 1.32 5.76
CA ASP A 22 5.15 1.45 6.74
C ASP A 22 4.58 2.88 6.73
N ARG A 23 3.90 3.27 7.79
CA ARG A 23 3.38 4.63 7.97
C ARG A 23 4.45 5.72 7.80
N ALA A 24 5.71 5.44 8.12
CA ALA A 24 6.80 6.42 8.02
C ALA A 24 7.01 6.88 6.57
N SER A 25 6.75 6.03 5.57
CA SER A 25 6.86 6.40 4.16
C SER A 25 5.85 7.46 3.72
N TRP A 26 4.71 7.56 4.40
CA TRP A 26 3.66 8.55 4.16
C TRP A 26 3.77 9.78 5.08
N ALA A 27 4.54 9.69 6.18
CA ALA A 27 4.64 10.74 7.18
C ALA A 27 4.96 12.14 6.62
N PRO A 28 5.85 12.32 5.62
CA PRO A 28 6.15 13.64 5.07
C PRO A 28 4.98 14.33 4.38
N VAL A 29 4.03 13.57 3.84
CA VAL A 29 2.88 14.13 3.08
C VAL A 29 1.62 14.23 3.93
N LEU A 30 1.52 13.51 5.05
CA LEU A 30 0.34 13.54 5.93
C LEU A 30 -0.08 14.95 6.36
N PRO A 31 0.83 15.87 6.75
CA PRO A 31 0.44 17.22 7.14
C PRO A 31 -0.25 18.02 6.03
N PHE A 32 0.08 17.73 4.76
CA PHE A 32 -0.53 18.38 3.60
C PHE A 32 -1.86 17.74 3.21
N LEU A 33 -2.08 16.48 3.53
CA LEU A 33 -3.32 15.76 3.25
C LEU A 33 -4.38 15.94 4.36
N ALA A 34 -3.95 16.06 5.61
CA ALA A 34 -4.84 16.15 6.78
C ALA A 34 -5.89 17.27 6.74
N PRO A 35 -5.65 18.44 6.11
CA PRO A 35 -6.69 19.45 5.94
C PRO A 35 -7.83 19.01 5.00
N HIS A 36 -7.57 18.03 4.12
CA HIS A 36 -8.45 17.63 3.02
C HIS A 36 -9.11 16.27 3.19
N ALA A 37 -8.52 15.39 4.00
CA ALA A 37 -8.99 14.01 4.17
C ALA A 37 -8.58 13.44 5.54
N ASP A 38 -9.38 12.49 6.03
CA ASP A 38 -9.01 11.66 7.16
C ASP A 38 -8.16 10.49 6.64
N CYS A 39 -6.83 10.58 6.87
CA CYS A 39 -5.86 9.65 6.32
C CYS A 39 -5.70 8.42 7.21
N ILE A 40 -5.88 7.24 6.63
CA ILE A 40 -5.62 5.95 7.27
C ILE A 40 -4.46 5.28 6.54
N VAL A 41 -3.43 4.89 7.29
CA VAL A 41 -2.31 4.08 6.77
C VAL A 41 -2.39 2.71 7.45
N PRO A 42 -3.02 1.71 6.83
CA PRO A 42 -3.20 0.39 7.44
C PRO A 42 -1.86 -0.33 7.57
N ASP A 43 -1.72 -1.09 8.64
CA ASP A 43 -0.61 -2.03 8.81
C ASP A 43 -1.06 -3.42 8.32
N TYR A 44 -0.44 -3.87 7.25
CA TYR A 44 -0.61 -5.20 6.66
C TYR A 44 0.72 -5.96 6.53
N SER A 45 1.69 -5.60 7.35
CA SER A 45 3.03 -6.21 7.34
C SER A 45 3.03 -7.70 7.68
N ALA A 46 2.00 -8.19 8.36
CA ALA A 46 1.82 -9.60 8.68
C ALA A 46 1.21 -10.42 7.53
N GLU A 47 0.68 -9.76 6.50
CA GLU A 47 -0.03 -10.44 5.43
C GLU A 47 0.93 -10.96 4.35
N SER A 48 0.61 -12.13 3.79
CA SER A 48 1.48 -12.83 2.83
C SER A 48 0.99 -12.76 1.38
N SER A 49 -0.14 -12.11 1.12
CA SER A 49 -0.69 -11.94 -0.23
C SER A 49 -1.31 -10.56 -0.44
N LEU A 50 -1.35 -10.09 -1.69
CA LEU A 50 -1.99 -8.82 -2.02
C LEU A 50 -3.47 -8.80 -1.66
N ALA A 51 -4.17 -9.93 -1.81
CA ALA A 51 -5.58 -10.06 -1.46
C ALA A 51 -5.78 -9.90 0.07
N ALA A 52 -4.98 -10.61 0.89
CA ALA A 52 -5.05 -10.47 2.35
C ALA A 52 -4.68 -9.05 2.82
N MET A 53 -3.68 -8.42 2.19
CA MET A 53 -3.34 -7.02 2.45
C MET A 53 -4.51 -6.08 2.15
N ALA A 54 -5.22 -6.33 1.03
CA ALA A 54 -6.40 -5.55 0.66
C ALA A 54 -7.55 -5.74 1.66
N GLU A 55 -7.83 -6.97 2.08
CA GLU A 55 -8.82 -7.28 3.11
C GLU A 55 -8.51 -6.56 4.43
N ARG A 56 -7.25 -6.62 4.86
CA ARG A 56 -6.79 -5.92 6.07
C ARG A 56 -6.94 -4.41 5.96
N ALA A 57 -6.60 -3.82 4.82
CA ALA A 57 -6.77 -2.40 4.57
C ALA A 57 -8.25 -1.98 4.58
N MET A 58 -9.13 -2.79 3.98
CA MET A 58 -10.57 -2.53 3.93
C MET A 58 -11.26 -2.66 5.28
N ALA A 59 -10.71 -3.43 6.23
CA ALA A 59 -11.25 -3.59 7.58
C ALA A 59 -11.25 -2.27 8.38
N GLU A 60 -10.35 -1.35 8.06
CA GLU A 60 -10.26 -0.03 8.69
C GLU A 60 -11.01 1.06 7.91
N ALA A 61 -11.53 0.73 6.73
CA ALA A 61 -12.15 1.71 5.82
C ALA A 61 -13.66 1.88 6.07
N PRO A 62 -14.19 3.11 5.98
CA PRO A 62 -15.62 3.36 5.99
C PRO A 62 -16.30 2.81 4.73
N PRO A 63 -17.66 2.86 4.63
CA PRO A 63 -18.39 2.38 3.46
C PRO A 63 -17.95 3.01 2.12
N SER A 64 -17.44 4.24 2.13
CA SER A 64 -16.96 4.96 0.94
C SER A 64 -15.64 5.65 1.26
N PHE A 65 -14.64 5.49 0.40
CA PHE A 65 -13.29 6.03 0.63
C PHE A 65 -12.53 6.24 -0.68
N ALA A 66 -11.52 7.09 -0.62
CA ALA A 66 -10.46 7.18 -1.63
C ALA A 66 -9.29 6.28 -1.25
N VAL A 67 -8.53 5.82 -2.22
CA VAL A 67 -7.33 5.01 -1.98
C VAL A 67 -6.16 5.50 -2.82
N ALA A 68 -5.00 5.62 -2.20
CA ALA A 68 -3.73 5.88 -2.88
C ALA A 68 -2.71 4.81 -2.47
N GLY A 69 -2.04 4.23 -3.45
CA GLY A 69 -1.05 3.18 -3.21
C GLY A 69 0.26 3.45 -3.92
N HIS A 70 1.37 3.28 -3.22
CA HIS A 70 2.71 3.42 -3.75
C HIS A 70 3.36 2.05 -3.97
N SER A 71 3.94 1.81 -5.14
CA SER A 71 4.69 0.59 -5.47
C SER A 71 3.82 -0.67 -5.21
N MET A 72 4.23 -1.58 -4.31
CA MET A 72 3.41 -2.74 -3.90
C MET A 72 2.03 -2.31 -3.38
N GLY A 73 1.94 -1.21 -2.62
CA GLY A 73 0.67 -0.65 -2.15
C GLY A 73 -0.27 -0.24 -3.28
N GLY A 74 0.26 0.14 -4.46
CA GLY A 74 -0.55 0.37 -5.65
C GLY A 74 -1.19 -0.91 -6.18
N ARG A 75 -0.50 -2.05 -6.10
CA ARG A 75 -1.08 -3.36 -6.43
C ARG A 75 -2.15 -3.78 -5.43
N VAL A 76 -1.93 -3.50 -4.14
CA VAL A 76 -2.96 -3.69 -3.10
C VAL A 76 -4.18 -2.81 -3.37
N ALA A 77 -3.98 -1.54 -3.79
CA ALA A 77 -5.08 -0.65 -4.16
C ALA A 77 -5.92 -1.18 -5.34
N LEU A 78 -5.29 -1.84 -6.31
CA LEU A 78 -6.00 -2.51 -7.41
C LEU A 78 -6.81 -3.72 -6.92
N GLU A 79 -6.31 -4.49 -5.95
CA GLU A 79 -7.08 -5.56 -5.31
C GLU A 79 -8.28 -5.01 -4.52
N VAL A 80 -8.10 -3.90 -3.79
CA VAL A 80 -9.20 -3.20 -3.11
C VAL A 80 -10.26 -2.77 -4.12
N LEU A 81 -9.86 -2.12 -5.22
CA LEU A 81 -10.79 -1.71 -6.26
C LEU A 81 -11.54 -2.90 -6.87
N ARG A 82 -10.85 -4.01 -7.11
CA ARG A 82 -11.45 -5.23 -7.65
C ARG A 82 -12.47 -5.84 -6.70
N ALA A 83 -12.17 -5.85 -5.39
CA ALA A 83 -13.02 -6.46 -4.37
C ALA A 83 -14.27 -5.62 -4.07
N VAL A 84 -14.14 -4.29 -4.02
CA VAL A 84 -15.22 -3.38 -3.59
C VAL A 84 -15.31 -2.13 -4.48
N PRO A 85 -15.53 -2.27 -5.80
CA PRO A 85 -15.50 -1.14 -6.74
C PRO A 85 -16.51 -0.05 -6.38
N GLY A 86 -17.65 -0.39 -5.78
CA GLY A 86 -18.68 0.55 -5.35
C GLY A 86 -18.33 1.37 -4.11
N ARG A 87 -17.27 1.01 -3.37
CA ARG A 87 -16.78 1.76 -2.19
C ARG A 87 -15.65 2.73 -2.52
N VAL A 88 -14.91 2.50 -3.61
CA VAL A 88 -13.77 3.30 -4.01
C VAL A 88 -14.21 4.48 -4.86
N VAL A 89 -14.20 5.68 -4.29
CA VAL A 89 -14.62 6.91 -4.99
C VAL A 89 -13.51 7.56 -5.80
N ARG A 90 -12.24 7.34 -5.43
CA ARG A 90 -11.05 7.83 -6.14
C ARG A 90 -9.89 6.87 -5.94
N LEU A 91 -9.07 6.72 -6.97
CA LEU A 91 -7.88 5.89 -6.96
C LEU A 91 -6.67 6.71 -7.42
N ALA A 92 -5.57 6.65 -6.67
CA ALA A 92 -4.27 7.14 -7.07
C ALA A 92 -3.24 6.01 -7.03
N LEU A 93 -2.52 5.83 -8.12
CA LEU A 93 -1.46 4.85 -8.27
C LEU A 93 -0.13 5.58 -8.46
N LEU A 94 0.81 5.37 -7.54
CA LEU A 94 2.10 6.04 -7.51
C LEU A 94 3.20 5.00 -7.72
N ASP A 95 3.97 5.17 -8.78
CA ASP A 95 5.14 4.36 -9.10
C ASP A 95 4.88 2.84 -8.97
N THR A 96 3.82 2.37 -9.61
CA THR A 96 3.37 0.98 -9.55
C THR A 96 3.06 0.40 -10.92
N GLY A 97 3.33 -0.90 -11.08
CA GLY A 97 2.90 -1.66 -12.24
C GLY A 97 1.55 -2.34 -12.00
N TYR A 98 0.70 -2.40 -13.03
CA TYR A 98 -0.59 -3.10 -13.01
C TYR A 98 -0.54 -4.48 -13.70
N ARG A 99 0.51 -4.74 -14.47
CA ARG A 99 0.67 -6.01 -15.17
C ARG A 99 1.19 -7.09 -14.24
N SER A 100 0.85 -8.33 -14.54
CA SER A 100 1.53 -9.49 -13.97
C SER A 100 3.01 -9.49 -14.33
N ARG A 101 3.80 -10.26 -13.57
CA ARG A 101 5.18 -10.51 -13.95
C ARG A 101 5.22 -11.09 -15.37
N PRO A 102 6.13 -10.64 -16.25
CA PRO A 102 6.28 -11.21 -17.59
C PRO A 102 6.62 -12.70 -17.52
N ASP A 103 6.26 -13.45 -18.56
CA ASP A 103 6.66 -14.83 -18.71
C ASP A 103 8.10 -14.92 -19.26
N GLY A 104 8.73 -16.09 -19.08
CA GLY A 104 10.08 -16.38 -19.56
C GLY A 104 11.18 -15.70 -18.77
N THR A 105 12.38 -15.61 -19.38
CA THR A 105 13.63 -15.18 -18.74
C THR A 105 13.51 -13.88 -17.92
N PRO A 106 12.90 -12.78 -18.42
CA PRO A 106 12.80 -11.55 -17.62
C PRO A 106 12.01 -11.73 -16.33
N GLY A 107 10.95 -12.54 -16.37
CA GLY A 107 10.15 -12.83 -15.18
C GLY A 107 10.84 -13.79 -14.23
N ASP A 108 11.59 -14.73 -14.74
CA ASP A 108 12.39 -15.67 -13.93
C ASP A 108 13.54 -14.95 -13.23
N ASP A 109 14.20 -14.02 -13.90
CA ASP A 109 15.25 -13.18 -13.32
C ASP A 109 14.71 -12.27 -12.20
N GLU A 110 13.55 -11.67 -12.39
CA GLU A 110 12.90 -10.89 -11.34
C GLU A 110 12.59 -11.78 -10.13
N ARG A 111 12.03 -12.95 -10.37
CA ARG A 111 11.71 -13.91 -9.33
C ARG A 111 12.95 -14.34 -8.56
N ALA A 112 14.04 -14.67 -9.27
CA ALA A 112 15.30 -15.07 -8.64
C ALA A 112 15.86 -13.97 -7.75
N ARG A 113 15.86 -12.71 -8.21
CA ARG A 113 16.29 -11.56 -7.40
C ARG A 113 15.46 -11.40 -6.12
N ARG A 114 14.14 -11.56 -6.20
CA ARG A 114 13.26 -11.47 -5.02
C ARG A 114 13.50 -12.61 -4.03
N TYR A 115 13.71 -13.81 -4.50
CA TYR A 115 14.08 -14.95 -3.65
C TYR A 115 15.47 -14.80 -3.01
N ALA A 116 16.42 -14.20 -3.71
CA ALA A 116 17.73 -13.89 -3.14
C ALA A 116 17.63 -12.89 -1.97
N LEU A 117 16.80 -11.86 -2.10
CA LEU A 117 16.51 -10.93 -1.00
C LEU A 117 15.83 -11.62 0.18
N LEU A 118 14.89 -12.53 -0.08
CA LEU A 118 14.23 -13.31 0.97
C LEU A 118 15.24 -14.22 1.69
N ALA A 119 16.12 -14.88 0.95
CA ALA A 119 17.20 -15.71 1.52
C ALA A 119 18.15 -14.87 2.39
N LEU A 120 18.51 -13.67 1.91
CA LEU A 120 19.33 -12.72 2.68
C LEU A 120 18.64 -12.32 3.99
N ALA A 121 17.32 -12.02 3.94
CA ALA A 121 16.55 -11.69 5.13
C ALA A 121 16.54 -12.84 6.16
N ARG A 122 16.37 -14.07 5.69
CA ARG A 122 16.37 -15.26 6.56
C ARG A 122 17.72 -15.54 7.19
N ALA A 123 18.81 -15.34 6.45
CA ALA A 123 20.17 -15.62 6.91
C ALA A 123 20.75 -14.49 7.79
N HIS A 124 20.43 -13.23 7.47
CA HIS A 124 21.11 -12.06 8.05
C HIS A 124 20.16 -10.98 8.60
N GLY A 125 18.84 -11.25 8.57
CA GLY A 125 17.81 -10.37 9.10
C GLY A 125 17.38 -9.26 8.14
N MET A 126 16.27 -8.61 8.50
CA MET A 126 15.61 -7.58 7.66
C MET A 126 16.49 -6.36 7.40
N ARG A 127 17.38 -6.00 8.34
CA ARG A 127 18.29 -4.85 8.15
C ARG A 127 19.30 -5.09 7.03
N ALA A 128 19.82 -6.29 6.91
CA ALA A 128 20.75 -6.65 5.83
C ALA A 128 20.04 -6.65 4.47
N MET A 129 18.85 -7.24 4.42
CA MET A 129 18.02 -7.25 3.23
C MET A 129 17.61 -5.83 2.81
N GLY A 130 17.20 -4.97 3.76
CA GLY A 130 16.84 -3.59 3.49
C GLY A 130 17.99 -2.78 2.89
N ARG A 131 19.23 -2.95 3.36
CA ARG A 131 20.41 -2.30 2.77
C ARG A 131 20.65 -2.73 1.33
N GLU A 132 20.50 -4.01 1.04
CA GLU A 132 20.67 -4.54 -0.33
C GLU A 132 19.54 -4.03 -1.25
N TRP A 133 18.30 -4.03 -0.77
CA TRP A 133 17.17 -3.45 -1.48
C TRP A 133 17.39 -1.99 -1.86
N MET A 134 17.89 -1.18 -0.91
CA MET A 134 18.13 0.25 -1.11
C MET A 134 19.21 0.54 -2.15
N ARG A 135 20.22 -0.33 -2.33
CA ARG A 135 21.26 -0.16 -3.36
C ARG A 135 20.71 -0.11 -4.78
N ALA A 136 19.59 -0.75 -5.03
CA ALA A 136 18.95 -0.76 -6.35
C ALA A 136 18.00 0.44 -6.56
N MET A 137 17.75 1.25 -5.51
CA MET A 137 16.77 2.34 -5.52
C MET A 137 17.43 3.73 -5.56
N VAL A 138 18.73 3.85 -5.30
CA VAL A 138 19.51 5.11 -5.23
C VAL A 138 20.67 5.11 -6.20
#